data_c63b01fb56aea691d34f9b5b1a35b1cf
#
_entry.id   c63b01fb56aea691d34f9b5b1a35b1cf
#
_cell.length_a   1.000
_cell.length_b   1.000
_cell.length_c   1.000
_cell.angle_alpha   90.00
_cell.angle_beta   90.00
_cell.angle_gamma   90.00
#
_symmetry.space_group_name_H-M   'P 1'
#
loop_
_entity.id
_entity.type
_entity.pdbx_description
1 polymer ?
#
loop_
_entity_poly.entity_id
_entity_poly.type
_entity_poly.pdbx_seq_one_letter_code
_entity_poly.pdbx_strand_id
1 'polypeptide(L)'
;MNNKNESVTSVDVIISGLGPTGATLAHLLGKRGLSVLVLEREPMFYGNARAVYTDDECMRVMQAAGVAAELSANMQVDTPAQWVLANGKILGQYWRLDRPYGWPIINFLYQPWLETTLSDLLERYPNVRVARGRELTQFTQDEHGVTVTHQATSTFRFSDATDARQACEVDPDPQTIRGRYLVGADGGRSTVREALGIGMSGKNFPEPWLVVDLEMKEGEDALRHLPYFSFICDPDCPTVCCPQPGRFHRFEFMLMPGQTREQMEDPTVVRNLISRYVDPDKFEVKRKLVYTFNALVAKDWRKGRVLIAGDAAHMTPQFMGQGMSSGVRDAYNLAWKIDAVIKGQAGERLLDTYGSERFHHAKAMIDISVQMKDFVSMSSPVSSLMRNLLVRTVLATPFLGRYVREGRFKPAPTYVPDSYLGMPRRHRRSPEGRMIPQPEVRTFKGQRVLLDDLLGDGFALIGLEVDPRVHLSQASRKLLDIQNTRFATLFPFGARPQGADTDRSNTSELLELEDVQGEMVAWFKRSGFSSGAVAVVRPDKFTFAMVEAADLNRAINELKFQLQWSPGAEVVADEPRLLRKIA
;
A
#
# COMPACT_ATOMS: atom_id res chain seq x y z
N MET A 1 42.65 24.55 -3.61
CA MET A 1 42.37 24.03 -4.97
C MET A 1 40.94 23.55 -4.96
N ASN A 2 40.15 24.11 -5.84
CA ASN A 2 38.69 24.10 -5.85
C ASN A 2 38.10 22.68 -5.96
N ASN A 3 37.51 22.15 -4.90
CA ASN A 3 36.45 21.12 -5.03
C ASN A 3 35.12 21.86 -5.04
N LYS A 4 34.64 22.17 -6.23
CA LYS A 4 33.26 22.57 -6.43
C LYS A 4 32.37 21.38 -6.06
N ASN A 5 31.62 21.48 -4.95
CA ASN A 5 30.43 20.72 -4.71
C ASN A 5 29.47 20.97 -5.89
N GLU A 6 29.47 20.08 -6.86
CA GLU A 6 28.39 20.06 -7.86
C GLU A 6 27.11 19.64 -7.13
N SER A 7 26.35 20.62 -6.67
CA SER A 7 25.02 20.40 -6.15
C SER A 7 24.18 19.75 -7.26
N VAL A 8 23.56 18.60 -6.97
CA VAL A 8 22.57 17.99 -7.86
C VAL A 8 21.48 19.03 -8.11
N THR A 9 21.47 19.61 -9.29
CA THR A 9 20.57 20.71 -9.64
C THR A 9 19.19 20.24 -10.07
N SER A 10 19.05 18.95 -10.43
CA SER A 10 17.77 18.37 -10.87
C SER A 10 17.68 16.87 -10.61
N VAL A 11 16.44 16.37 -10.40
CA VAL A 11 16.09 14.96 -10.29
C VAL A 11 14.81 14.67 -11.10
N ASP A 12 14.50 13.40 -11.32
CA ASP A 12 13.25 13.03 -11.96
C ASP A 12 12.05 13.27 -11.03
N VAL A 13 12.16 12.82 -9.79
CA VAL A 13 11.05 12.90 -8.82
C VAL A 13 11.53 13.41 -7.47
N ILE A 14 10.83 14.40 -6.93
CA ILE A 14 10.97 14.84 -5.54
C ILE A 14 9.80 14.25 -4.76
N ILE A 15 10.09 13.61 -3.62
CA ILE A 15 9.09 13.09 -2.69
C ILE A 15 9.18 13.89 -1.39
N SER A 16 8.09 14.47 -0.93
CA SER A 16 7.98 15.11 0.39
C SER A 16 7.38 14.12 1.38
N GLY A 17 8.20 13.67 2.35
CA GLY A 17 7.85 12.69 3.37
C GLY A 17 8.43 11.29 3.11
N LEU A 18 9.06 10.70 4.16
CA LEU A 18 9.65 9.36 4.16
C LEU A 18 8.85 8.37 5.02
N GLY A 19 7.57 8.62 5.26
CA GLY A 19 6.68 7.62 5.86
C GLY A 19 6.48 6.42 4.93
N PRO A 20 5.71 5.38 5.34
CA PRO A 20 5.55 4.14 4.57
C PRO A 20 5.17 4.35 3.09
N THR A 21 4.33 5.33 2.79
CA THR A 21 3.93 5.68 1.41
C THR A 21 5.11 6.23 0.60
N GLY A 22 5.79 7.24 1.15
CA GLY A 22 6.91 7.88 0.45
C GLY A 22 8.11 6.94 0.29
N ALA A 23 8.42 6.14 1.31
CA ALA A 23 9.48 5.13 1.26
C ALA A 23 9.18 4.05 0.22
N THR A 24 7.94 3.53 0.18
CA THR A 24 7.51 2.55 -0.84
C THR A 24 7.62 3.13 -2.25
N LEU A 25 7.19 4.38 -2.44
CA LEU A 25 7.32 5.06 -3.72
C LEU A 25 8.79 5.22 -4.13
N ALA A 26 9.66 5.60 -3.19
CA ALA A 26 11.09 5.74 -3.43
C ALA A 26 11.74 4.41 -3.85
N HIS A 27 11.39 3.29 -3.20
CA HIS A 27 11.83 1.96 -3.62
C HIS A 27 11.39 1.61 -5.04
N LEU A 28 10.12 1.80 -5.34
CA LEU A 28 9.55 1.47 -6.65
C LEU A 28 10.15 2.31 -7.78
N LEU A 29 10.40 3.60 -7.55
CA LEU A 29 11.05 4.49 -8.51
C LEU A 29 12.55 4.24 -8.62
N GLY A 30 13.22 4.01 -7.48
CA GLY A 30 14.65 3.68 -7.43
C GLY A 30 14.98 2.41 -8.19
N LYS A 31 14.19 1.35 -8.00
CA LYS A 31 14.29 0.08 -8.74
C LYS A 31 14.12 0.26 -10.25
N ARG A 32 13.32 1.25 -10.67
CA ARG A 32 13.10 1.60 -12.09
C ARG A 32 14.19 2.50 -12.68
N GLY A 33 15.20 2.88 -11.89
CA GLY A 33 16.35 3.68 -12.31
C GLY A 33 16.10 5.19 -12.37
N LEU A 34 14.97 5.70 -11.86
CA LEU A 34 14.70 7.13 -11.80
C LEU A 34 15.52 7.80 -10.69
N SER A 35 15.99 9.01 -10.94
CA SER A 35 16.65 9.83 -9.93
C SER A 35 15.62 10.43 -8.97
N VAL A 36 15.75 10.12 -7.68
CA VAL A 36 14.77 10.50 -6.65
C VAL A 36 15.44 11.25 -5.51
N LEU A 37 14.84 12.36 -5.11
CA LEU A 37 15.14 13.02 -3.83
C LEU A 37 13.95 12.87 -2.90
N VAL A 38 14.18 12.31 -1.72
CA VAL A 38 13.19 12.26 -0.64
C VAL A 38 13.55 13.30 0.41
N LEU A 39 12.64 14.23 0.69
CA LEU A 39 12.75 15.22 1.75
C LEU A 39 11.98 14.72 2.96
N GLU A 40 12.65 14.53 4.09
CA GLU A 40 12.03 14.14 5.34
C GLU A 40 12.35 15.17 6.41
N ARG A 41 11.30 15.73 6.99
CA ARG A 41 11.45 16.79 8.01
C ARG A 41 12.05 16.29 9.31
N GLU A 42 11.73 15.05 9.72
CA GLU A 42 12.28 14.47 10.94
C GLU A 42 13.73 14.00 10.69
N PRO A 43 14.70 14.39 11.52
CA PRO A 43 16.12 14.00 11.33
C PRO A 43 16.33 12.52 11.63
N MET A 44 15.47 11.92 12.44
CA MET A 44 15.46 10.49 12.72
C MET A 44 14.01 10.00 12.76
N PHE A 45 13.83 8.69 12.71
CA PHE A 45 12.52 8.11 12.94
C PHE A 45 12.06 8.43 14.37
N TYR A 46 10.83 8.94 14.54
CA TYR A 46 10.33 9.39 15.84
C TYR A 46 9.91 8.24 16.80
N GLY A 47 10.07 6.97 16.36
CA GLY A 47 9.93 5.78 17.21
C GLY A 47 8.51 5.33 17.54
N ASN A 48 7.46 6.07 17.13
CA ASN A 48 6.08 5.80 17.55
C ASN A 48 5.25 5.10 16.47
N ALA A 49 4.67 3.97 16.81
CA ALA A 49 3.82 3.20 15.91
C ALA A 49 2.46 3.87 15.70
N ARG A 50 1.98 3.97 14.44
CA ARG A 50 0.60 4.32 14.11
C ARG A 50 -0.14 3.09 13.60
N ALA A 51 0.39 2.43 12.57
CA ALA A 51 -0.13 1.18 12.05
C ALA A 51 0.36 -0.02 12.87
N VAL A 52 -0.48 -1.02 13.00
CA VAL A 52 -0.17 -2.31 13.64
C VAL A 52 -0.41 -3.49 12.71
N TYR A 53 -0.97 -3.24 11.52
CA TYR A 53 -1.46 -4.27 10.63
C TYR A 53 -1.24 -3.87 9.16
N THR A 54 -0.98 -4.87 8.32
CA THR A 54 -1.03 -4.76 6.87
C THR A 54 -1.64 -6.02 6.24
N ASP A 55 -2.04 -5.94 4.97
CA ASP A 55 -2.72 -7.02 4.26
C ASP A 55 -1.87 -7.61 3.13
N ASP A 56 -2.41 -8.67 2.51
CA ASP A 56 -1.80 -9.40 1.40
C ASP A 56 -1.54 -8.53 0.17
N GLU A 57 -2.44 -7.59 -0.15
CA GLU A 57 -2.24 -6.65 -1.27
C GLU A 57 -1.03 -5.74 -1.01
N CYS A 58 -0.91 -5.22 0.22
CA CYS A 58 0.22 -4.38 0.62
C CYS A 58 1.53 -5.19 0.58
N MET A 59 1.53 -6.43 1.08
CA MET A 59 2.71 -7.30 1.03
C MET A 59 3.13 -7.62 -0.41
N ARG A 60 2.18 -7.78 -1.34
CA ARG A 60 2.46 -7.89 -2.77
C ARG A 60 3.14 -6.64 -3.34
N VAL A 61 2.75 -5.45 -2.88
CA VAL A 61 3.45 -4.20 -3.25
C VAL A 61 4.85 -4.15 -2.66
N MET A 62 5.03 -4.59 -1.40
CA MET A 62 6.37 -4.71 -0.78
C MET A 62 7.26 -5.73 -1.52
N GLN A 63 6.68 -6.81 -2.06
CA GLN A 63 7.38 -7.74 -2.96
C GLN A 63 7.82 -7.04 -4.25
N ALA A 64 6.94 -6.26 -4.89
CA ALA A 64 7.29 -5.49 -6.08
C ALA A 64 8.40 -4.45 -5.79
N ALA A 65 8.40 -3.84 -4.60
CA ALA A 65 9.45 -2.94 -4.12
C ALA A 65 10.77 -3.68 -3.75
N GLY A 66 10.75 -5.02 -3.66
CA GLY A 66 11.92 -5.84 -3.34
C GLY A 66 12.30 -5.84 -1.85
N VAL A 67 11.32 -5.63 -0.95
CA VAL A 67 11.55 -5.51 0.50
C VAL A 67 10.69 -6.46 1.33
N ALA A 68 9.83 -7.26 0.69
CA ALA A 68 8.84 -8.08 1.40
C ALA A 68 9.48 -9.17 2.28
N ALA A 69 10.61 -9.75 1.86
CA ALA A 69 11.27 -10.81 2.62
C ALA A 69 11.78 -10.29 3.97
N GLU A 70 12.45 -9.14 3.97
CA GLU A 70 12.98 -8.52 5.18
C GLU A 70 11.87 -8.05 6.11
N LEU A 71 10.79 -7.50 5.56
CA LEU A 71 9.65 -7.05 6.35
C LEU A 71 8.88 -8.21 6.96
N SER A 72 8.61 -9.27 6.19
CA SER A 72 7.82 -10.42 6.66
C SER A 72 8.52 -11.20 7.76
N ALA A 73 9.85 -11.20 7.82
CA ALA A 73 10.62 -11.87 8.85
C ALA A 73 10.31 -11.38 10.28
N ASN A 74 9.82 -10.15 10.40
CA ASN A 74 9.47 -9.51 11.66
C ASN A 74 7.96 -9.30 11.83
N MET A 75 7.11 -10.02 11.09
CA MET A 75 5.65 -9.91 11.19
C MET A 75 5.05 -11.12 11.90
N GLN A 76 3.98 -10.89 12.64
CA GLN A 76 3.13 -11.95 13.15
C GLN A 76 1.99 -12.17 12.16
N VAL A 77 1.98 -13.34 11.50
CA VAL A 77 1.08 -13.65 10.39
C VAL A 77 -0.02 -14.63 10.81
N ASP A 78 -1.05 -14.76 9.95
CA ASP A 78 -2.13 -15.74 10.07
C ASP A 78 -2.88 -15.70 11.43
N THR A 79 -2.85 -14.54 12.09
CA THR A 79 -3.50 -14.34 13.39
C THR A 79 -4.96 -13.94 13.20
N PRO A 80 -5.92 -14.62 13.84
CA PRO A 80 -7.33 -14.25 13.75
C PRO A 80 -7.64 -12.85 14.27
N ALA A 81 -8.68 -12.24 13.69
CA ALA A 81 -9.35 -11.08 14.26
C ALA A 81 -10.70 -11.50 14.82
N GLN A 82 -11.10 -10.95 15.96
CA GLN A 82 -12.32 -11.34 16.65
C GLN A 82 -13.07 -10.16 17.26
N TRP A 83 -14.37 -10.33 17.43
CA TRP A 83 -15.22 -9.49 18.26
C TRP A 83 -15.52 -10.21 19.55
N VAL A 84 -15.25 -9.56 20.68
CA VAL A 84 -15.37 -10.15 22.02
C VAL A 84 -16.32 -9.28 22.85
N LEU A 85 -17.17 -9.91 23.64
CA LEU A 85 -18.03 -9.22 24.60
C LEU A 85 -17.25 -8.85 25.87
N ALA A 86 -17.77 -7.93 26.67
CA ALA A 86 -17.17 -7.50 27.96
C ALA A 86 -16.84 -8.69 28.90
N ASN A 87 -17.61 -9.77 28.84
CA ASN A 87 -17.40 -10.99 29.62
C ASN A 87 -16.42 -12.00 29.01
N GLY A 88 -15.67 -11.61 27.97
CA GLY A 88 -14.69 -12.45 27.29
C GLY A 88 -15.27 -13.46 26.29
N LYS A 89 -16.60 -13.55 26.13
CA LYS A 89 -17.20 -14.46 25.14
C LYS A 89 -16.99 -13.94 23.72
N ILE A 90 -16.55 -14.82 22.82
CA ILE A 90 -16.38 -14.50 21.39
C ILE A 90 -17.77 -14.32 20.77
N LEU A 91 -18.00 -13.15 20.19
CA LEU A 91 -19.20 -12.82 19.43
C LEU A 91 -19.06 -13.27 17.97
N GLY A 92 -17.88 -13.13 17.41
CA GLY A 92 -17.57 -13.55 16.05
C GLY A 92 -16.07 -13.54 15.80
N GLN A 93 -15.64 -14.28 14.79
CA GLN A 93 -14.23 -14.39 14.42
C GLN A 93 -14.07 -14.33 12.90
N TYR A 94 -13.03 -13.63 12.47
CA TYR A 94 -12.54 -13.59 11.12
C TYR A 94 -11.19 -14.28 11.06
N TRP A 95 -11.11 -15.32 10.26
CA TRP A 95 -9.88 -16.09 10.08
C TRP A 95 -9.84 -16.68 8.69
N ARG A 96 -8.87 -16.25 7.91
CA ARG A 96 -8.64 -16.69 6.54
C ARG A 96 -7.18 -17.05 6.35
N LEU A 97 -6.93 -18.25 5.83
CA LEU A 97 -5.58 -18.80 5.60
C LEU A 97 -5.24 -18.91 4.11
N ASP A 98 -6.20 -18.68 3.21
CA ASP A 98 -5.92 -18.59 1.79
C ASP A 98 -5.07 -17.34 1.47
N ARG A 99 -4.28 -17.42 0.41
CA ARG A 99 -3.31 -16.38 0.02
C ARG A 99 -3.53 -15.96 -1.42
N PRO A 100 -4.66 -15.30 -1.76
CA PRO A 100 -5.04 -15.00 -3.14
C PRO A 100 -4.00 -14.14 -3.87
N TYR A 101 -3.21 -13.38 -3.13
CA TYR A 101 -2.13 -12.55 -3.65
C TYR A 101 -0.74 -13.02 -3.20
N GLY A 102 -0.60 -14.31 -2.86
CA GLY A 102 0.66 -14.95 -2.50
C GLY A 102 1.12 -14.73 -1.06
N TRP A 103 0.48 -13.81 -0.32
CA TRP A 103 0.85 -13.41 1.03
C TRP A 103 -0.28 -13.68 2.03
N PRO A 104 0.03 -13.81 3.32
CA PRO A 104 -1.00 -13.87 4.37
C PRO A 104 -1.89 -12.63 4.33
N ILE A 105 -3.20 -12.83 4.54
CA ILE A 105 -4.19 -11.74 4.52
C ILE A 105 -4.06 -10.84 5.74
N ILE A 106 -3.57 -11.39 6.87
CA ILE A 106 -3.38 -10.67 8.12
C ILE A 106 -1.91 -10.73 8.50
N ASN A 107 -1.28 -9.56 8.58
CA ASN A 107 0.12 -9.41 8.95
C ASN A 107 0.21 -8.31 10.00
N PHE A 108 0.39 -8.67 11.28
CA PHE A 108 0.67 -7.70 12.34
C PHE A 108 2.13 -7.31 12.31
N LEU A 109 2.38 -6.04 12.55
CA LEU A 109 3.70 -5.43 12.45
C LEU A 109 3.95 -4.47 13.61
N TYR A 110 5.23 -4.21 13.85
CA TYR A 110 5.68 -3.08 14.66
C TYR A 110 6.21 -2.02 13.70
N GLN A 111 5.46 -0.93 13.54
CA GLN A 111 5.74 0.09 12.51
C GLN A 111 7.14 0.69 12.59
N PRO A 112 7.76 0.93 13.76
CA PRO A 112 9.14 1.39 13.83
C PRO A 112 10.12 0.47 13.08
N TRP A 113 9.99 -0.86 13.20
CA TRP A 113 10.82 -1.80 12.45
C TRP A 113 10.56 -1.74 10.95
N LEU A 114 9.29 -1.63 10.56
CA LEU A 114 8.91 -1.50 9.15
C LEU A 114 9.54 -0.24 8.53
N GLU A 115 9.41 0.92 9.17
CA GLU A 115 9.94 2.17 8.63
C GLU A 115 11.47 2.22 8.62
N THR A 116 12.12 1.70 9.66
CA THR A 116 13.58 1.57 9.69
C THR A 116 14.05 0.66 8.55
N THR A 117 13.46 -0.52 8.40
CA THR A 117 13.80 -1.45 7.32
C THR A 117 13.59 -0.80 5.95
N LEU A 118 12.45 -0.15 5.71
CA LEU A 118 12.20 0.56 4.46
C LEU A 118 13.25 1.65 4.20
N SER A 119 13.62 2.40 5.23
CA SER A 119 14.62 3.47 5.08
C SER A 119 16.01 2.93 4.76
N ASP A 120 16.47 1.93 5.52
CA ASP A 120 17.82 1.37 5.37
C ASP A 120 18.01 0.68 4.01
N LEU A 121 16.97 -0.01 3.54
CA LEU A 121 17.01 -0.68 2.25
C LEU A 121 17.03 0.28 1.05
N LEU A 122 16.71 1.56 1.21
CA LEU A 122 16.86 2.56 0.15
C LEU A 122 18.33 2.79 -0.25
N GLU A 123 19.28 2.50 0.63
CA GLU A 123 20.72 2.59 0.33
C GLU A 123 21.15 1.66 -0.82
N ARG A 124 20.33 0.65 -1.15
CA ARG A 124 20.56 -0.23 -2.32
C ARG A 124 20.49 0.53 -3.66
N TYR A 125 19.83 1.69 -3.68
CA TYR A 125 19.61 2.45 -4.90
C TYR A 125 20.48 3.71 -4.95
N PRO A 126 21.59 3.74 -5.72
CA PRO A 126 22.47 4.90 -5.82
C PRO A 126 21.81 6.12 -6.47
N ASN A 127 20.67 5.93 -7.14
CA ASN A 127 19.83 6.94 -7.77
C ASN A 127 18.76 7.52 -6.82
N VAL A 128 18.67 7.04 -5.57
CA VAL A 128 17.77 7.58 -4.55
C VAL A 128 18.57 8.28 -3.46
N ARG A 129 18.25 9.53 -3.20
CA ARG A 129 18.84 10.33 -2.12
C ARG A 129 17.77 10.65 -1.09
N VAL A 130 18.06 10.39 0.18
CA VAL A 130 17.22 10.78 1.32
C VAL A 130 17.88 11.96 2.04
N ALA A 131 17.16 13.06 2.17
CA ALA A 131 17.57 14.25 2.92
C ALA A 131 16.70 14.37 4.18
N ARG A 132 17.20 13.82 5.30
CA ARG A 132 16.53 13.92 6.62
C ARG A 132 16.83 15.26 7.26
N GLY A 133 15.94 15.72 8.16
CA GLY A 133 16.01 17.03 8.77
C GLY A 133 15.77 18.18 7.78
N ARG A 134 15.18 17.89 6.62
CA ARG A 134 14.87 18.88 5.58
C ARG A 134 13.38 18.88 5.27
N GLU A 135 12.73 20.02 5.42
CA GLU A 135 11.31 20.18 5.11
C GLU A 135 11.10 21.02 3.85
N LEU A 136 10.13 20.61 3.05
CA LEU A 136 9.64 21.42 1.93
C LEU A 136 8.86 22.60 2.49
N THR A 137 9.24 23.82 2.08
CA THR A 137 8.59 25.06 2.51
C THR A 137 7.76 25.70 1.40
N GLN A 138 8.25 25.62 0.17
CA GLN A 138 7.59 26.24 -0.98
C GLN A 138 7.92 25.46 -2.26
N PHE A 139 7.04 25.55 -3.26
CA PHE A 139 7.34 25.10 -4.62
C PHE A 139 6.63 25.95 -5.67
N THR A 140 7.19 25.94 -6.86
CA THR A 140 6.59 26.48 -8.08
C THR A 140 6.66 25.43 -9.18
N GLN A 141 5.77 25.48 -10.16
CA GLN A 141 5.80 24.55 -11.30
C GLN A 141 5.60 25.28 -12.62
N ASP A 142 6.17 24.71 -13.67
CA ASP A 142 5.98 25.11 -15.07
C ASP A 142 5.74 23.88 -15.96
N GLU A 143 5.72 24.04 -17.28
CA GLU A 143 5.50 22.95 -18.24
C GLU A 143 6.62 21.88 -18.24
N HIS A 144 7.80 22.18 -17.70
CA HIS A 144 8.96 21.29 -17.73
C HIS A 144 9.27 20.64 -16.37
N GLY A 145 8.75 21.18 -15.25
CA GLY A 145 9.05 20.63 -13.94
C GLY A 145 8.55 21.44 -12.76
N VAL A 146 9.04 21.06 -11.58
CA VAL A 146 8.72 21.66 -10.29
C VAL A 146 10.02 22.12 -9.64
N THR A 147 10.08 23.38 -9.21
CA THR A 147 11.18 23.90 -8.39
C THR A 147 10.73 23.91 -6.94
N VAL A 148 11.41 23.17 -6.08
CA VAL A 148 11.13 23.01 -4.66
C VAL A 148 12.15 23.78 -3.85
N THR A 149 11.69 24.58 -2.89
CA THR A 149 12.51 25.18 -1.84
C THR A 149 12.36 24.33 -0.58
N HIS A 150 13.47 23.93 0.01
CA HIS A 150 13.50 23.18 1.26
C HIS A 150 14.57 23.75 2.19
N GLN A 151 14.36 23.60 3.49
CA GLN A 151 15.27 24.11 4.51
C GLN A 151 15.47 23.08 5.63
N ALA A 152 16.47 23.31 6.46
CA ALA A 152 16.65 22.54 7.68
C ALA A 152 15.43 22.73 8.61
N THR A 153 14.96 21.63 9.20
CA THR A 153 13.83 21.67 10.12
C THR A 153 14.30 22.13 11.50
N SER A 154 13.65 23.14 12.04
CA SER A 154 13.90 23.67 13.40
C SER A 154 12.96 23.08 14.47
N THR A 155 11.90 22.39 14.08
CA THR A 155 10.89 21.87 15.00
C THR A 155 10.47 20.44 14.67
N PHE A 156 10.49 19.55 15.66
CA PHE A 156 9.94 18.20 15.56
C PHE A 156 8.43 18.25 15.78
N ARG A 157 7.64 17.67 14.88
CA ARG A 157 6.17 17.62 15.02
C ARG A 157 5.69 16.52 15.98
N PHE A 158 6.54 15.53 16.25
CA PHE A 158 6.19 14.30 16.95
C PHE A 158 7.01 14.03 18.21
N SER A 159 7.70 15.02 18.78
CA SER A 159 8.22 14.88 20.14
C SER A 159 7.03 14.69 21.07
N ASP A 160 7.02 13.60 21.84
CA ASP A 160 6.17 13.51 23.02
C ASP A 160 6.42 14.76 23.85
N ALA A 161 5.36 15.39 24.34
CA ALA A 161 5.39 16.72 24.96
C ALA A 161 6.25 16.81 26.23
N THR A 162 6.94 15.75 26.61
CA THR A 162 7.77 15.64 27.81
C THR A 162 9.27 15.70 27.54
N ASP A 163 9.76 15.36 26.34
CA ASP A 163 11.19 15.50 26.06
C ASP A 163 11.47 16.68 25.14
N ALA A 164 11.84 17.75 25.83
CA ALA A 164 12.60 18.89 25.33
C ALA A 164 12.50 19.14 23.82
N ARG A 165 11.62 20.04 23.46
CA ARG A 165 11.82 20.92 22.31
C ARG A 165 13.18 21.61 22.46
N GLN A 166 14.25 20.88 22.26
CA GLN A 166 15.50 21.51 21.90
C GLN A 166 15.26 22.11 20.52
N ALA A 167 14.85 23.36 20.50
CA ALA A 167 15.02 24.20 19.34
C ALA A 167 16.53 24.12 19.03
N CYS A 168 16.90 23.26 18.07
CA CYS A 168 18.14 23.49 17.37
C CYS A 168 17.94 24.83 16.69
N GLU A 169 18.68 25.86 17.10
CA GLU A 169 18.93 27.05 16.31
C GLU A 169 19.70 26.59 15.07
N VAL A 170 18.99 26.00 14.12
CA VAL A 170 19.54 25.68 12.81
C VAL A 170 19.27 26.91 11.97
N ASP A 171 20.34 27.58 11.57
CA ASP A 171 20.27 28.63 10.56
C ASP A 171 19.49 28.08 9.35
N PRO A 172 18.32 28.65 9.02
CA PRO A 172 17.56 28.19 7.88
C PRO A 172 18.35 28.51 6.62
N ASP A 173 19.06 27.50 6.10
CA ASP A 173 19.73 27.57 4.79
C ASP A 173 18.75 27.04 3.72
N PRO A 174 17.95 27.92 3.09
CA PRO A 174 17.00 27.52 2.07
C PRO A 174 17.77 27.11 0.80
N GLN A 175 17.55 25.87 0.39
CA GLN A 175 18.09 25.31 -0.83
C GLN A 175 16.97 25.07 -1.84
N THR A 176 17.30 25.18 -3.11
CA THR A 176 16.36 24.91 -4.19
C THR A 176 16.84 23.72 -5.03
N ILE A 177 15.87 22.89 -5.42
CA ILE A 177 16.10 21.78 -6.33
C ILE A 177 14.98 21.70 -7.36
N ARG A 178 15.31 21.29 -8.58
CA ARG A 178 14.33 21.07 -9.63
C ARG A 178 14.04 19.59 -9.80
N GLY A 179 12.76 19.24 -9.93
CA GLY A 179 12.29 17.89 -10.28
C GLY A 179 11.36 17.93 -11.49
N ARG A 180 11.22 16.83 -12.21
CA ARG A 180 10.18 16.71 -13.25
C ARG A 180 8.80 16.58 -12.61
N TYR A 181 8.70 15.90 -11.47
CA TYR A 181 7.48 15.73 -10.67
C TYR A 181 7.77 15.91 -9.19
N LEU A 182 6.75 16.38 -8.46
CA LEU A 182 6.72 16.41 -6.99
C LEU A 182 5.58 15.52 -6.51
N VAL A 183 5.86 14.65 -5.53
CA VAL A 183 4.84 13.84 -4.84
C VAL A 183 4.82 14.19 -3.36
N GLY A 184 3.70 14.74 -2.89
CA GLY A 184 3.43 14.98 -1.48
C GLY A 184 2.95 13.70 -0.79
N ALA A 185 3.82 13.06 -0.01
CA ALA A 185 3.53 11.95 0.89
C ALA A 185 3.76 12.36 2.36
N ASP A 186 3.51 13.65 2.66
CA ASP A 186 3.85 14.39 3.89
C ASP A 186 2.75 14.37 4.95
N GLY A 187 1.85 13.39 4.86
CA GLY A 187 0.88 13.06 5.90
C GLY A 187 -0.37 13.95 5.92
N GLY A 188 -1.21 13.77 6.93
CA GLY A 188 -2.53 14.42 6.99
C GLY A 188 -2.50 15.96 7.04
N ARG A 189 -1.40 16.54 7.52
CA ARG A 189 -1.13 17.99 7.51
C ARG A 189 -0.19 18.36 6.37
N SER A 190 -0.45 17.85 5.18
CA SER A 190 0.39 18.00 4.00
C SER A 190 0.58 19.45 3.59
N THR A 191 1.83 19.91 3.63
CA THR A 191 2.24 21.22 3.11
C THR A 191 2.04 21.28 1.59
N VAL A 192 2.29 20.18 0.88
CA VAL A 192 2.11 20.10 -0.57
C VAL A 192 0.64 20.26 -0.95
N ARG A 193 -0.27 19.53 -0.29
CA ARG A 193 -1.71 19.65 -0.53
C ARG A 193 -2.24 21.06 -0.26
N GLU A 194 -1.84 21.64 0.88
CA GLU A 194 -2.27 22.98 1.28
C GLU A 194 -1.77 24.05 0.30
N ALA A 195 -0.51 23.97 -0.13
CA ALA A 195 0.05 24.89 -1.13
C ALA A 195 -0.63 24.78 -2.51
N LEU A 196 -1.16 23.60 -2.86
CA LEU A 196 -1.99 23.43 -4.06
C LEU A 196 -3.43 23.99 -3.90
N GLY A 197 -3.82 24.38 -2.70
CA GLY A 197 -5.19 24.78 -2.42
C GLY A 197 -6.20 23.63 -2.58
N ILE A 198 -5.79 22.38 -2.36
CA ILE A 198 -6.66 21.21 -2.47
C ILE A 198 -7.38 20.99 -1.15
N GLY A 199 -8.70 21.17 -1.18
CA GLY A 199 -9.56 20.91 -0.03
C GLY A 199 -9.81 19.43 0.21
N MET A 200 -10.08 19.08 1.47
CA MET A 200 -10.51 17.75 1.88
C MET A 200 -12.04 17.71 2.03
N SER A 201 -12.64 16.55 1.76
CA SER A 201 -14.06 16.27 1.99
C SER A 201 -14.21 15.05 2.90
N GLY A 202 -15.26 15.04 3.73
CA GLY A 202 -15.52 13.92 4.64
C GLY A 202 -15.97 14.39 6.02
N LYS A 203 -15.67 13.59 7.05
CA LYS A 203 -16.11 13.84 8.43
C LYS A 203 -14.93 13.72 9.39
N ASN A 204 -14.90 14.60 10.38
CA ASN A 204 -14.09 14.45 11.57
C ASN A 204 -14.94 13.74 12.61
N PHE A 205 -14.37 12.80 13.35
CA PHE A 205 -15.09 12.11 14.42
C PHE A 205 -14.77 12.76 15.76
N PRO A 206 -15.81 13.15 16.53
CA PRO A 206 -15.61 13.78 17.82
C PRO A 206 -15.17 12.81 18.91
N GLU A 207 -15.36 11.48 18.70
CA GLU A 207 -15.01 10.47 19.71
C GLU A 207 -13.50 10.22 19.72
N PRO A 208 -12.78 10.71 20.75
CA PRO A 208 -11.35 10.47 20.89
C PRO A 208 -11.09 9.05 21.43
N TRP A 209 -9.92 8.52 21.11
CA TRP A 209 -9.44 7.23 21.59
C TRP A 209 -8.06 7.39 22.22
N LEU A 210 -7.87 6.84 23.41
CA LEU A 210 -6.58 6.70 24.04
C LEU A 210 -5.85 5.50 23.44
N VAL A 211 -4.71 5.74 22.82
CA VAL A 211 -3.80 4.70 22.33
C VAL A 211 -2.68 4.51 23.35
N VAL A 212 -2.49 3.27 23.78
CA VAL A 212 -1.43 2.87 24.71
C VAL A 212 -0.57 1.81 24.07
N ASP A 213 0.70 2.14 23.78
CA ASP A 213 1.70 1.18 23.29
C ASP A 213 2.52 0.68 24.47
N LEU A 214 2.62 -0.65 24.55
CA LEU A 214 3.31 -1.37 25.61
C LEU A 214 4.49 -2.16 25.05
N GLU A 215 5.58 -2.19 25.79
CA GLU A 215 6.67 -3.16 25.62
C GLU A 215 6.73 -4.05 26.84
N MET A 216 6.62 -5.36 26.65
CA MET A 216 6.77 -6.36 27.72
C MET A 216 8.21 -6.39 28.18
N LYS A 217 8.44 -6.40 29.49
CA LYS A 217 9.78 -6.46 30.08
C LYS A 217 10.48 -7.75 29.72
N GLU A 218 11.79 -7.73 29.71
CA GLU A 218 12.61 -8.89 29.37
C GLU A 218 12.40 -10.04 30.36
N GLY A 219 12.29 -11.26 29.83
CA GLY A 219 12.05 -12.46 30.65
C GLY A 219 10.60 -12.72 31.03
N GLU A 220 9.67 -11.82 30.72
CA GLU A 220 8.24 -11.99 30.98
C GLU A 220 7.51 -12.72 29.84
N ASP A 221 6.41 -13.42 30.17
CA ASP A 221 5.50 -14.07 29.23
C ASP A 221 4.05 -13.69 29.58
N ALA A 222 3.73 -12.42 29.41
CA ALA A 222 2.46 -11.87 29.84
C ALA A 222 1.43 -11.66 28.69
N LEU A 223 1.80 -11.95 27.44
CA LEU A 223 0.93 -11.74 26.26
C LEU A 223 0.33 -13.03 25.70
N ARG A 224 0.72 -14.21 26.20
CA ARG A 224 0.28 -15.50 25.66
C ARG A 224 -1.22 -15.68 25.66
N HIS A 225 -1.95 -15.07 26.59
CA HIS A 225 -3.42 -15.15 26.67
C HIS A 225 -4.14 -14.13 25.77
N LEU A 226 -3.40 -13.24 25.10
CA LEU A 226 -3.92 -12.23 24.16
C LEU A 226 -3.37 -12.43 22.72
N PRO A 227 -3.46 -13.63 22.15
CA PRO A 227 -2.81 -13.93 20.86
C PRO A 227 -3.51 -13.30 19.67
N TYR A 228 -4.74 -12.79 19.84
CA TYR A 228 -5.60 -12.37 18.73
C TYR A 228 -5.87 -10.88 18.75
N PHE A 229 -6.01 -10.33 17.55
CA PHE A 229 -6.57 -8.99 17.39
C PHE A 229 -8.04 -9.01 17.82
N SER A 230 -8.40 -8.18 18.79
CA SER A 230 -9.73 -8.24 19.38
C SER A 230 -10.38 -6.86 19.45
N PHE A 231 -11.58 -6.76 18.88
CA PHE A 231 -12.50 -5.68 19.17
C PHE A 231 -13.33 -6.09 20.40
N ILE A 232 -13.07 -5.46 21.54
CA ILE A 232 -13.79 -5.71 22.78
C ILE A 232 -15.00 -4.79 22.81
N CYS A 233 -16.14 -5.38 22.53
CA CYS A 233 -17.42 -4.71 22.39
C CYS A 233 -18.08 -4.46 23.76
N ASP A 234 -17.35 -3.82 24.67
CA ASP A 234 -17.80 -3.43 26.00
C ASP A 234 -18.52 -2.06 25.92
N PRO A 235 -19.82 -1.96 26.30
CA PRO A 235 -20.54 -0.69 26.26
C PRO A 235 -19.94 0.38 27.17
N ASP A 236 -19.30 -0.02 28.27
CA ASP A 236 -18.75 0.89 29.28
C ASP A 236 -17.32 1.35 28.92
N CYS A 237 -16.61 0.60 28.08
CA CYS A 237 -15.26 0.91 27.63
C CYS A 237 -14.92 0.14 26.35
N PRO A 238 -15.44 0.56 25.18
CA PRO A 238 -15.06 -0.04 23.90
C PRO A 238 -13.54 -0.02 23.75
N THR A 239 -12.96 -1.19 23.49
CA THR A 239 -11.50 -1.38 23.51
C THR A 239 -11.05 -2.14 22.27
N VAL A 240 -9.89 -1.78 21.72
CA VAL A 240 -9.19 -2.58 20.70
C VAL A 240 -7.90 -3.12 21.30
N CYS A 241 -7.71 -4.44 21.17
CA CYS A 241 -6.53 -5.15 21.62
C CYS A 241 -5.76 -5.61 20.39
N CYS A 242 -4.55 -5.09 20.21
CA CYS A 242 -3.74 -5.27 19.01
C CYS A 242 -2.44 -6.02 19.36
N PRO A 243 -2.31 -7.30 19.01
CA PRO A 243 -1.03 -7.99 19.11
C PRO A 243 -0.02 -7.36 18.12
N GLN A 244 1.23 -7.31 18.54
CA GLN A 244 2.35 -6.88 17.71
C GLN A 244 3.49 -7.88 17.84
N PRO A 245 4.39 -7.97 16.88
CA PRO A 245 5.52 -8.90 16.94
C PRO A 245 6.42 -8.68 18.15
N GLY A 246 7.01 -9.76 18.65
CA GLY A 246 7.97 -9.72 19.75
C GLY A 246 7.32 -9.37 21.09
N ARG A 247 7.84 -8.34 21.74
CA ARG A 247 7.41 -7.91 23.08
C ARG A 247 6.42 -6.75 23.07
N PHE A 248 5.93 -6.36 21.90
CA PHE A 248 5.08 -5.18 21.75
C PHE A 248 3.59 -5.55 21.75
N HIS A 249 2.79 -4.64 22.30
CA HIS A 249 1.33 -4.75 22.32
C HIS A 249 0.68 -3.38 22.34
N ARG A 250 -0.51 -3.26 21.79
CA ARG A 250 -1.28 -2.00 21.82
C ARG A 250 -2.68 -2.24 22.33
N PHE A 251 -3.10 -1.35 23.22
CA PHE A 251 -4.51 -1.16 23.56
C PHE A 251 -5.00 0.19 23.06
N GLU A 252 -6.26 0.24 22.65
CA GLU A 252 -6.93 1.48 22.28
C GLU A 252 -8.26 1.52 23.02
N PHE A 253 -8.49 2.57 23.80
CA PHE A 253 -9.66 2.75 24.66
C PHE A 253 -10.47 3.94 24.19
N MET A 254 -11.77 3.75 23.92
CA MET A 254 -12.65 4.85 23.58
C MET A 254 -12.84 5.75 24.81
N LEU A 255 -12.72 7.06 24.63
CA LEU A 255 -13.11 8.00 25.68
C LEU A 255 -14.63 8.07 25.76
N MET A 256 -15.17 7.84 26.95
CA MET A 256 -16.60 7.94 27.22
C MET A 256 -17.03 9.40 27.42
N PRO A 257 -18.31 9.73 27.19
CA PRO A 257 -18.81 11.09 27.43
C PRO A 257 -18.43 11.63 28.81
N GLY A 258 -17.86 12.83 28.87
CA GLY A 258 -17.40 13.47 30.11
C GLY A 258 -15.95 13.17 30.47
N GLN A 259 -15.27 12.26 29.80
CA GLN A 259 -13.83 12.04 30.01
C GLN A 259 -13.02 13.02 29.16
N THR A 260 -11.97 13.59 29.75
CA THR A 260 -11.05 14.51 29.04
C THR A 260 -9.77 13.80 28.66
N ARG A 261 -9.04 14.40 27.71
CA ARG A 261 -7.72 13.93 27.28
C ARG A 261 -6.76 13.81 28.46
N GLU A 262 -6.67 14.86 29.27
CA GLU A 262 -5.74 14.96 30.39
C GLU A 262 -6.02 13.87 31.44
N GLN A 263 -7.30 13.59 31.70
CA GLN A 263 -7.71 12.52 32.62
C GLN A 263 -7.31 11.14 32.09
N MET A 264 -7.54 10.89 30.80
CA MET A 264 -7.27 9.58 30.20
C MET A 264 -5.79 9.32 29.96
N GLU A 265 -4.99 10.37 29.78
CA GLU A 265 -3.52 10.27 29.68
C GLU A 265 -2.83 10.22 31.06
N ASP A 266 -3.56 10.31 32.20
CA ASP A 266 -3.00 10.16 33.53
C ASP A 266 -2.41 8.75 33.72
N PRO A 267 -1.16 8.61 34.23
CA PRO A 267 -0.53 7.30 34.40
C PRO A 267 -1.32 6.31 35.25
N THR A 268 -2.05 6.79 36.27
CA THR A 268 -2.86 5.93 37.14
C THR A 268 -4.08 5.40 36.39
N VAL A 269 -4.73 6.25 35.60
CA VAL A 269 -5.87 5.87 34.76
C VAL A 269 -5.42 4.86 33.71
N VAL A 270 -4.31 5.13 33.01
CA VAL A 270 -3.73 4.20 32.03
C VAL A 270 -3.43 2.85 32.67
N ARG A 271 -2.76 2.85 33.84
CA ARG A 271 -2.45 1.62 34.58
C ARG A 271 -3.73 0.83 34.92
N ASN A 272 -4.78 1.50 35.38
CA ASN A 272 -6.06 0.87 35.72
C ASN A 272 -6.77 0.32 34.49
N LEU A 273 -6.67 0.96 33.32
CA LEU A 273 -7.25 0.47 32.07
C LEU A 273 -6.55 -0.82 31.58
N ILE A 274 -5.22 -0.82 31.55
CA ILE A 274 -4.47 -1.98 31.08
C ILE A 274 -4.53 -3.15 32.08
N SER A 275 -4.68 -2.90 33.38
CA SER A 275 -4.80 -3.95 34.40
C SER A 275 -6.04 -4.85 34.22
N ARG A 276 -7.01 -4.42 33.43
CA ARG A 276 -8.16 -5.27 33.05
C ARG A 276 -7.75 -6.45 32.16
N TYR A 277 -6.62 -6.36 31.50
CA TYR A 277 -6.18 -7.29 30.47
C TYR A 277 -4.83 -7.94 30.74
N VAL A 278 -3.89 -7.19 31.32
CA VAL A 278 -2.53 -7.66 31.65
C VAL A 278 -2.07 -7.10 32.98
N ASP A 279 -1.06 -7.74 33.57
CA ASP A 279 -0.36 -7.21 34.75
C ASP A 279 0.51 -6.03 34.33
N PRO A 280 0.18 -4.77 34.73
CA PRO A 280 0.91 -3.58 34.32
C PRO A 280 2.39 -3.57 34.76
N ASP A 281 2.74 -4.30 35.82
CA ASP A 281 4.11 -4.34 36.34
C ASP A 281 5.07 -5.09 35.41
N LYS A 282 4.53 -5.88 34.49
CA LYS A 282 5.29 -6.62 33.49
C LYS A 282 5.58 -5.83 32.21
N PHE A 283 5.10 -4.59 32.13
CA PHE A 283 5.21 -3.77 30.93
C PHE A 283 5.84 -2.41 31.20
N GLU A 284 6.43 -1.85 30.17
CA GLU A 284 6.78 -0.44 30.04
C GLU A 284 5.79 0.23 29.07
N VAL A 285 5.24 1.37 29.47
CA VAL A 285 4.40 2.20 28.61
C VAL A 285 5.29 3.02 27.70
N LYS A 286 5.38 2.65 26.42
CA LYS A 286 6.20 3.38 25.44
C LYS A 286 5.50 4.65 24.97
N ARG A 287 4.17 4.63 24.90
CA ARG A 287 3.36 5.77 24.50
C ARG A 287 1.97 5.69 25.10
N LYS A 288 1.44 6.86 25.43
CA LYS A 288 0.03 7.08 25.75
C LYS A 288 -0.39 8.39 25.09
N LEU A 289 -1.40 8.35 24.25
CA LEU A 289 -1.83 9.53 23.51
C LEU A 289 -3.28 9.42 23.07
N VAL A 290 -4.05 10.46 23.31
CA VAL A 290 -5.43 10.56 22.83
C VAL A 290 -5.46 11.11 21.41
N TYR A 291 -6.03 10.32 20.50
CA TYR A 291 -6.24 10.68 19.10
C TYR A 291 -7.70 10.91 18.75
N THR A 292 -7.93 11.86 17.87
CA THR A 292 -9.18 12.00 17.13
C THR A 292 -8.98 11.51 15.69
N PHE A 293 -9.94 10.76 15.18
CA PHE A 293 -9.85 10.19 13.84
C PHE A 293 -10.54 11.07 12.81
N ASN A 294 -9.99 11.04 11.61
CA ASN A 294 -10.54 11.74 10.45
C ASN A 294 -10.86 10.74 9.36
N ALA A 295 -12.02 10.90 8.73
CA ALA A 295 -12.40 10.20 7.51
C ALA A 295 -12.49 11.25 6.40
N LEU A 296 -11.36 11.58 5.83
CA LEU A 296 -11.22 12.66 4.86
C LEU A 296 -10.58 12.17 3.57
N VAL A 297 -11.02 12.71 2.44
CA VAL A 297 -10.42 12.45 1.13
C VAL A 297 -10.25 13.78 0.38
N ALA A 298 -9.10 13.96 -0.26
CA ALA A 298 -8.79 15.13 -1.07
C ALA A 298 -9.66 15.16 -2.33
N LYS A 299 -10.09 16.36 -2.73
CA LYS A 299 -10.95 16.55 -3.92
C LYS A 299 -10.21 16.29 -5.23
N ASP A 300 -8.91 16.62 -5.26
CA ASP A 300 -8.02 16.39 -6.39
C ASP A 300 -6.76 15.71 -5.89
N TRP A 301 -6.17 14.82 -6.69
CA TRP A 301 -4.96 14.09 -6.33
C TRP A 301 -3.75 14.50 -7.17
N ARG A 302 -3.98 15.36 -8.17
CA ARG A 302 -2.98 15.91 -9.06
C ARG A 302 -3.33 17.34 -9.46
N LYS A 303 -2.34 18.23 -9.49
CA LYS A 303 -2.39 19.51 -10.19
C LYS A 303 -1.09 19.73 -10.96
N GLY A 304 -1.18 19.67 -12.28
CA GLY A 304 0.00 19.76 -13.15
C GLY A 304 1.02 18.64 -12.87
N ARG A 305 2.22 19.01 -12.45
CA ARG A 305 3.32 18.08 -12.14
C ARG A 305 3.44 17.73 -10.66
N VAL A 306 2.47 18.13 -9.86
CA VAL A 306 2.44 17.86 -8.42
C VAL A 306 1.29 16.92 -8.10
N LEU A 307 1.61 15.82 -7.39
CA LEU A 307 0.68 14.78 -6.99
C LEU A 307 0.73 14.61 -5.46
N ILE A 308 -0.33 14.06 -4.88
CA ILE A 308 -0.40 13.74 -3.45
C ILE A 308 -0.77 12.27 -3.26
N ALA A 309 -0.23 11.63 -2.19
CA ALA A 309 -0.44 10.22 -1.91
C ALA A 309 -0.50 9.94 -0.41
N GLY A 310 -1.11 8.80 -0.02
CA GLY A 310 -1.27 8.41 1.37
C GLY A 310 -2.11 9.42 2.16
N ASP A 311 -1.76 9.67 3.42
CA ASP A 311 -2.53 10.57 4.30
C ASP A 311 -2.63 12.01 3.77
N ALA A 312 -1.74 12.43 2.87
CA ALA A 312 -1.86 13.69 2.16
C ALA A 312 -3.09 13.73 1.25
N ALA A 313 -3.48 12.59 0.67
CA ALA A 313 -4.63 12.44 -0.21
C ALA A 313 -5.88 11.92 0.52
N HIS A 314 -5.73 11.07 1.54
CA HIS A 314 -6.85 10.48 2.27
C HIS A 314 -6.47 10.06 3.69
N MET A 315 -7.28 10.42 4.65
CA MET A 315 -7.14 10.03 6.05
C MET A 315 -8.21 8.99 6.40
N THR A 316 -7.78 7.82 6.87
CA THR A 316 -8.65 6.68 7.16
C THR A 316 -8.67 6.41 8.67
N PRO A 317 -9.85 6.27 9.31
CA PRO A 317 -9.93 5.80 10.69
C PRO A 317 -9.27 4.43 10.86
N GLN A 318 -8.69 4.17 12.04
CA GLN A 318 -7.83 3.01 12.29
C GLN A 318 -8.53 1.65 12.29
N PHE A 319 -9.86 1.60 12.43
CA PHE A 319 -10.63 0.38 12.73
C PHE A 319 -10.53 -0.77 11.71
N MET A 320 -10.02 -0.50 10.53
CA MET A 320 -9.69 -1.52 9.54
C MET A 320 -8.19 -1.64 9.28
N GLY A 321 -7.35 -0.84 9.95
CA GLY A 321 -5.90 -0.83 9.75
C GLY A 321 -5.45 -0.47 8.33
N GLN A 322 -6.28 0.26 7.55
CA GLN A 322 -6.09 0.42 6.11
C GLN A 322 -5.45 1.75 5.67
N GLY A 323 -5.14 2.66 6.60
CA GLY A 323 -4.55 3.96 6.23
C GLY A 323 -3.20 3.80 5.54
N MET A 324 -2.26 3.14 6.20
CA MET A 324 -0.92 2.84 5.66
C MET A 324 -1.01 2.02 4.37
N SER A 325 -1.78 0.94 4.38
CA SER A 325 -1.93 0.04 3.23
C SER A 325 -2.55 0.74 2.01
N SER A 326 -3.46 1.69 2.21
CA SER A 326 -4.01 2.51 1.12
C SER A 326 -2.94 3.40 0.49
N GLY A 327 -2.07 4.04 1.29
CA GLY A 327 -0.95 4.83 0.79
C GLY A 327 0.10 3.99 0.04
N VAL A 328 0.37 2.77 0.49
CA VAL A 328 1.25 1.83 -0.22
C VAL A 328 0.67 1.45 -1.59
N ARG A 329 -0.66 1.23 -1.67
CA ARG A 329 -1.34 1.00 -2.97
C ARG A 329 -1.29 2.23 -3.87
N ASP A 330 -1.34 3.44 -3.31
CA ASP A 330 -1.15 4.67 -4.10
C ASP A 330 0.23 4.72 -4.73
N ALA A 331 1.27 4.43 -3.94
CA ALA A 331 2.65 4.37 -4.43
C ALA A 331 2.80 3.36 -5.58
N TYR A 332 2.16 2.19 -5.47
CA TYR A 332 2.23 1.15 -6.50
C TYR A 332 1.55 1.57 -7.81
N ASN A 333 0.36 2.16 -7.72
CA ASN A 333 -0.35 2.68 -8.89
C ASN A 333 0.41 3.83 -9.56
N LEU A 334 1.03 4.70 -8.76
CA LEU A 334 1.67 5.92 -9.24
C LEU A 334 3.06 5.69 -9.83
N ALA A 335 3.87 4.82 -9.22
CA ALA A 335 5.27 4.62 -9.57
C ALA A 335 5.48 4.25 -11.05
N TRP A 336 4.76 3.26 -11.57
CA TRP A 336 4.91 2.83 -12.95
C TRP A 336 4.40 3.86 -13.95
N LYS A 337 3.39 4.65 -13.57
CA LYS A 337 2.83 5.72 -14.43
C LYS A 337 3.82 6.87 -14.57
N ILE A 338 4.44 7.29 -13.46
CA ILE A 338 5.51 8.30 -13.49
C ILE A 338 6.68 7.79 -14.35
N ASP A 339 7.12 6.56 -14.13
CA ASP A 339 8.20 5.95 -14.89
C ASP A 339 7.92 5.91 -16.40
N ALA A 340 6.73 5.44 -16.79
CA ALA A 340 6.32 5.37 -18.19
C ALA A 340 6.27 6.75 -18.88
N VAL A 341 5.79 7.78 -18.17
CA VAL A 341 5.74 9.14 -18.69
C VAL A 341 7.13 9.75 -18.79
N ILE A 342 7.97 9.58 -17.78
CA ILE A 342 9.35 10.10 -17.80
C ILE A 342 10.17 9.47 -18.92
N LYS A 343 10.00 8.17 -19.18
CA LYS A 343 10.69 7.44 -20.26
C LYS A 343 10.07 7.62 -21.64
N GLY A 344 9.02 8.43 -21.78
CA GLY A 344 8.33 8.65 -23.06
C GLY A 344 7.55 7.41 -23.57
N GLN A 345 7.29 6.45 -22.69
CA GLN A 345 6.49 5.24 -22.98
C GLN A 345 4.98 5.51 -22.92
N ALA A 346 4.58 6.62 -22.31
CA ALA A 346 3.19 7.08 -22.25
C ALA A 346 3.10 8.60 -22.22
N GLY A 347 1.96 9.15 -22.63
CA GLY A 347 1.64 10.57 -22.51
C GLY A 347 1.27 10.98 -21.07
N GLU A 348 1.39 12.26 -20.75
CA GLU A 348 1.11 12.80 -19.40
C GLU A 348 -0.30 12.52 -18.86
N ARG A 349 -1.29 12.34 -19.75
CA ARG A 349 -2.66 11.98 -19.36
C ARG A 349 -2.77 10.64 -18.64
N LEU A 350 -1.76 9.76 -18.76
CA LEU A 350 -1.70 8.55 -17.94
C LEU A 350 -1.74 8.87 -16.45
N LEU A 351 -1.12 9.97 -16.02
CA LEU A 351 -1.10 10.39 -14.62
C LEU A 351 -2.48 10.85 -14.11
N ASP A 352 -3.38 11.28 -14.98
CA ASP A 352 -4.75 11.65 -14.58
C ASP A 352 -5.56 10.44 -14.12
N THR A 353 -5.22 9.25 -14.62
CA THR A 353 -5.87 8.00 -14.19
C THR A 353 -5.51 7.60 -12.75
N TYR A 354 -4.47 8.18 -12.15
CA TYR A 354 -4.09 7.88 -10.76
C TYR A 354 -5.22 8.22 -9.79
N GLY A 355 -5.70 9.46 -9.82
CA GLY A 355 -6.77 9.90 -8.94
C GLY A 355 -8.07 9.14 -9.17
N SER A 356 -8.49 8.95 -10.43
CA SER A 356 -9.74 8.26 -10.76
C SER A 356 -9.72 6.77 -10.36
N GLU A 357 -8.59 6.09 -10.47
CA GLU A 357 -8.43 4.70 -10.07
C GLU A 357 -8.41 4.54 -8.55
N ARG A 358 -7.68 5.42 -7.85
CA ARG A 358 -7.44 5.25 -6.41
C ARG A 358 -8.54 5.83 -5.52
N PHE A 359 -9.17 6.94 -5.93
CA PHE A 359 -10.17 7.65 -5.13
C PHE A 359 -11.29 6.74 -4.62
N HIS A 360 -11.92 5.99 -5.52
CA HIS A 360 -13.08 5.16 -5.16
C HIS A 360 -12.71 4.03 -4.21
N HIS A 361 -11.55 3.41 -4.42
CA HIS A 361 -11.08 2.35 -3.53
C HIS A 361 -10.69 2.90 -2.14
N ALA A 362 -9.96 4.02 -2.08
CA ALA A 362 -9.62 4.68 -0.82
C ALA A 362 -10.88 5.11 -0.06
N LYS A 363 -11.85 5.70 -0.77
CA LYS A 363 -13.14 6.07 -0.16
C LYS A 363 -13.89 4.85 0.39
N ALA A 364 -13.93 3.75 -0.33
CA ALA A 364 -14.58 2.52 0.15
C ALA A 364 -13.90 1.96 1.40
N MET A 365 -12.56 2.05 1.51
CA MET A 365 -11.81 1.69 2.72
C MET A 365 -12.12 2.62 3.89
N ILE A 366 -12.28 3.91 3.65
CA ILE A 366 -12.71 4.88 4.66
C ILE A 366 -14.13 4.53 5.13
N ASP A 367 -15.06 4.31 4.21
CA ASP A 367 -16.47 4.05 4.53
C ASP A 367 -16.62 2.77 5.38
N ILE A 368 -15.91 1.69 5.05
CA ILE A 368 -15.94 0.45 5.88
C ILE A 368 -15.26 0.66 7.24
N SER A 369 -14.20 1.47 7.32
CA SER A 369 -13.55 1.80 8.60
C SER A 369 -14.50 2.58 9.52
N VAL A 370 -15.29 3.50 8.97
CA VAL A 370 -16.33 4.23 9.70
C VAL A 370 -17.41 3.28 10.21
N GLN A 371 -17.91 2.37 9.35
CA GLN A 371 -18.91 1.37 9.75
C GLN A 371 -18.39 0.47 10.87
N MET A 372 -17.13 0.05 10.81
CA MET A 372 -16.51 -0.77 11.86
C MET A 372 -16.37 0.03 13.16
N LYS A 373 -15.99 1.32 13.08
CA LYS A 373 -15.98 2.22 14.24
C LYS A 373 -17.37 2.25 14.90
N ASP A 374 -18.40 2.55 14.13
CA ASP A 374 -19.77 2.65 14.65
C ASP A 374 -20.23 1.33 15.29
N PHE A 375 -19.85 0.20 14.69
CA PHE A 375 -20.15 -1.13 15.21
C PHE A 375 -19.48 -1.39 16.57
N VAL A 376 -18.19 -1.06 16.73
CA VAL A 376 -17.42 -1.30 17.96
C VAL A 376 -17.81 -0.30 19.06
N SER A 377 -18.04 0.97 18.71
CA SER A 377 -18.28 2.07 19.63
C SER A 377 -19.71 2.15 20.20
N MET A 378 -20.56 1.13 20.00
CA MET A 378 -21.92 1.11 20.57
C MET A 378 -21.88 1.04 22.09
N SER A 379 -22.13 2.16 22.76
CA SER A 379 -22.09 2.31 24.22
C SER A 379 -23.47 2.21 24.89
N SER A 380 -24.57 2.31 24.12
CA SER A 380 -25.90 2.10 24.70
C SER A 380 -26.15 0.60 24.94
N PRO A 381 -26.64 0.17 26.14
CA PRO A 381 -26.95 -1.22 26.44
C PRO A 381 -27.93 -1.84 25.42
N VAL A 382 -28.94 -1.08 24.99
CA VAL A 382 -29.96 -1.55 24.03
C VAL A 382 -29.32 -1.78 22.65
N SER A 383 -28.56 -0.78 22.14
CA SER A 383 -27.89 -0.92 20.83
C SER A 383 -26.86 -2.05 20.84
N SER A 384 -26.12 -2.23 21.92
CA SER A 384 -25.16 -3.34 22.10
C SER A 384 -25.86 -4.70 22.10
N LEU A 385 -27.00 -4.83 22.79
CA LEU A 385 -27.77 -6.07 22.76
C LEU A 385 -28.29 -6.38 21.36
N MET A 386 -28.84 -5.39 20.66
CA MET A 386 -29.32 -5.54 19.27
C MET A 386 -28.19 -5.93 18.32
N ARG A 387 -27.03 -5.27 18.42
CA ARG A 387 -25.82 -5.66 17.68
C ARG A 387 -25.46 -7.12 17.92
N ASN A 388 -25.38 -7.53 19.18
CA ASN A 388 -24.98 -8.89 19.55
C ASN A 388 -25.95 -9.94 19.00
N LEU A 389 -27.27 -9.66 19.05
CA LEU A 389 -28.29 -10.53 18.47
C LEU A 389 -28.17 -10.60 16.95
N LEU A 390 -28.01 -9.45 16.29
CA LEU A 390 -27.83 -9.37 14.83
C LEU A 390 -26.61 -10.19 14.38
N VAL A 391 -25.45 -9.99 15.02
CA VAL A 391 -24.22 -10.71 14.66
C VAL A 391 -24.41 -12.22 14.82
N ARG A 392 -25.00 -12.67 15.92
CA ARG A 392 -25.29 -14.12 16.14
C ARG A 392 -26.20 -14.67 15.04
N THR A 393 -27.23 -13.93 14.65
CA THR A 393 -28.16 -14.33 13.58
C THR A 393 -27.44 -14.40 12.22
N VAL A 394 -26.62 -13.38 11.90
CA VAL A 394 -25.80 -13.35 10.68
C VAL A 394 -24.84 -14.52 10.63
N LEU A 395 -24.11 -14.79 11.73
CA LEU A 395 -23.12 -15.88 11.78
C LEU A 395 -23.76 -17.28 11.77
N ALA A 396 -25.01 -17.43 12.26
CA ALA A 396 -25.79 -18.67 12.19
C ALA A 396 -26.30 -18.93 10.76
N THR A 397 -26.41 -17.92 9.91
CA THR A 397 -26.87 -18.07 8.53
C THR A 397 -25.69 -18.54 7.64
N PRO A 398 -25.78 -19.70 6.95
CA PRO A 398 -24.63 -20.29 6.25
C PRO A 398 -23.95 -19.36 5.26
N PHE A 399 -24.74 -18.65 4.43
CA PHE A 399 -24.21 -17.74 3.42
C PHE A 399 -23.61 -16.45 4.03
N LEU A 400 -24.37 -15.77 4.91
CA LEU A 400 -23.94 -14.53 5.54
C LEU A 400 -22.79 -14.77 6.53
N GLY A 401 -22.86 -15.85 7.29
CA GLY A 401 -21.78 -16.22 8.21
C GLY A 401 -20.48 -16.54 7.49
N ARG A 402 -20.54 -17.17 6.31
CA ARG A 402 -19.36 -17.37 5.46
C ARG A 402 -18.80 -16.02 4.97
N TYR A 403 -19.65 -15.12 4.50
CA TYR A 403 -19.27 -13.78 4.04
C TYR A 403 -18.48 -13.00 5.11
N VAL A 404 -18.94 -13.06 6.38
CA VAL A 404 -18.24 -12.42 7.51
C VAL A 404 -16.95 -13.15 7.86
N ARG A 405 -16.98 -14.47 8.01
CA ARG A 405 -15.79 -15.28 8.38
C ARG A 405 -14.67 -15.20 7.34
N GLU A 406 -15.01 -15.06 6.06
CA GLU A 406 -14.05 -14.91 4.97
C GLU A 406 -13.65 -13.43 4.73
N GLY A 407 -14.14 -12.48 5.52
CA GLY A 407 -13.81 -11.06 5.40
C GLY A 407 -14.17 -10.44 4.05
N ARG A 408 -15.17 -10.99 3.37
CA ARG A 408 -15.63 -10.50 2.06
C ARG A 408 -16.26 -9.11 2.10
N PHE A 409 -16.42 -8.55 3.30
CA PHE A 409 -16.83 -7.18 3.52
C PHE A 409 -15.71 -6.16 3.23
N LYS A 410 -14.43 -6.58 3.25
CA LYS A 410 -13.32 -5.73 2.81
C LYS A 410 -13.47 -5.46 1.31
N PRO A 411 -13.39 -4.19 0.86
CA PRO A 411 -13.39 -3.85 -0.56
C PRO A 411 -12.28 -4.60 -1.30
N ALA A 412 -12.66 -5.31 -2.37
CA ALA A 412 -11.70 -6.00 -3.23
C ALA A 412 -10.88 -4.99 -4.03
N PRO A 413 -9.63 -5.32 -4.44
CA PRO A 413 -8.82 -4.47 -5.31
C PRO A 413 -9.40 -4.44 -6.72
N THR A 414 -10.33 -3.51 -6.90
CA THR A 414 -11.12 -3.37 -8.13
C THR A 414 -11.37 -1.89 -8.40
N TYR A 415 -11.08 -1.43 -9.60
CA TYR A 415 -11.39 -0.09 -10.04
C TYR A 415 -12.86 0.02 -10.51
N VAL A 416 -13.43 1.21 -10.41
CA VAL A 416 -14.80 1.47 -10.90
C VAL A 416 -14.79 1.45 -12.43
N PRO A 417 -15.83 0.90 -13.09
CA PRO A 417 -15.95 0.96 -14.55
C PRO A 417 -15.78 2.40 -15.08
N ASP A 418 -15.14 2.53 -16.23
CA ASP A 418 -14.86 3.78 -16.95
C ASP A 418 -13.95 4.80 -16.21
N SER A 419 -13.35 4.40 -15.08
CA SER A 419 -12.46 5.26 -14.30
C SER A 419 -11.01 4.76 -14.26
N TYR A 420 -10.63 3.77 -15.07
CA TYR A 420 -9.32 3.14 -15.04
C TYR A 420 -8.73 2.91 -16.44
N LEU A 421 -7.40 2.78 -16.49
CA LEU A 421 -6.68 2.33 -17.68
C LEU A 421 -6.99 0.85 -17.93
N GLY A 422 -7.75 0.54 -18.96
CA GLY A 422 -8.16 -0.81 -19.33
C GLY A 422 -9.35 -0.83 -20.28
N MET A 423 -9.65 -2.02 -20.80
CA MET A 423 -10.86 -2.20 -21.60
C MET A 423 -12.12 -2.14 -20.73
N PRO A 424 -13.25 -1.68 -21.27
CA PRO A 424 -14.51 -1.66 -20.53
C PRO A 424 -14.97 -3.07 -20.17
N ARG A 425 -15.59 -3.22 -19.00
CA ARG A 425 -16.14 -4.50 -18.56
C ARG A 425 -17.34 -4.91 -19.41
N ARG A 426 -17.30 -6.12 -19.94
CA ARG A 426 -18.41 -6.69 -20.72
C ARG A 426 -19.58 -7.13 -19.84
N HIS A 427 -19.30 -7.61 -18.64
CA HIS A 427 -20.29 -8.06 -17.66
C HIS A 427 -19.73 -8.01 -16.23
N ARG A 428 -20.56 -8.27 -15.21
CA ARG A 428 -20.20 -8.15 -13.80
C ARG A 428 -18.99 -9.03 -13.38
N ARG A 429 -18.72 -10.15 -14.06
CA ARG A 429 -17.60 -11.04 -13.77
C ARG A 429 -16.35 -10.75 -14.60
N SER A 430 -16.41 -9.79 -15.50
CA SER A 430 -15.26 -9.37 -16.30
C SER A 430 -14.08 -9.00 -15.42
N PRO A 431 -12.85 -9.42 -15.76
CA PRO A 431 -11.67 -9.22 -14.92
C PRO A 431 -11.03 -7.84 -15.07
N GLU A 432 -11.39 -7.05 -16.08
CA GLU A 432 -10.81 -5.74 -16.37
C GLU A 432 -10.94 -4.82 -15.16
N GLY A 433 -9.86 -4.12 -14.84
CA GLY A 433 -9.75 -3.26 -13.67
C GLY A 433 -9.76 -4.00 -12.32
N ARG A 434 -9.52 -5.32 -12.32
CA ARG A 434 -9.33 -6.14 -11.11
C ARG A 434 -7.89 -6.63 -11.03
N MET A 435 -7.39 -6.75 -9.82
CA MET A 435 -6.09 -7.35 -9.57
C MET A 435 -6.13 -8.85 -9.88
N ILE A 436 -5.10 -9.36 -10.59
CA ILE A 436 -4.97 -10.79 -10.89
C ILE A 436 -4.59 -11.57 -9.64
N PRO A 437 -4.96 -12.86 -9.51
CA PRO A 437 -4.40 -13.74 -8.48
C PRO A 437 -2.88 -13.85 -8.61
N GLN A 438 -2.21 -14.14 -7.50
CA GLN A 438 -0.78 -14.46 -7.48
C GLN A 438 -0.57 -15.85 -6.85
N PRO A 439 -0.80 -16.94 -7.61
CA PRO A 439 -0.50 -18.27 -7.14
C PRO A 439 1.00 -18.58 -7.16
N GLU A 440 1.36 -19.65 -6.50
CA GLU A 440 2.62 -20.34 -6.75
C GLU A 440 2.55 -21.02 -8.15
N VAL A 441 3.58 -20.78 -8.97
CA VAL A 441 3.72 -21.39 -10.28
C VAL A 441 4.98 -22.23 -10.33
N ARG A 442 4.97 -23.31 -11.16
CA ARG A 442 6.12 -24.14 -11.41
C ARG A 442 6.71 -23.80 -12.79
N THR A 443 7.99 -23.42 -12.80
CA THR A 443 8.74 -23.19 -14.03
C THR A 443 9.08 -24.52 -14.72
N PHE A 444 9.53 -24.46 -15.97
CA PHE A 444 9.97 -25.65 -16.69
C PHE A 444 11.18 -26.33 -16.00
N LYS A 445 12.00 -25.61 -15.25
CA LYS A 445 13.11 -26.13 -14.43
C LYS A 445 12.64 -26.79 -13.13
N GLY A 446 11.33 -26.86 -12.88
CA GLY A 446 10.74 -27.43 -11.67
C GLY A 446 10.74 -26.51 -10.45
N GLN A 447 11.25 -25.30 -10.56
CA GLN A 447 11.24 -24.33 -9.46
C GLN A 447 9.82 -23.83 -9.20
N ARG A 448 9.44 -23.73 -7.93
CA ARG A 448 8.19 -23.12 -7.48
C ARG A 448 8.48 -21.72 -6.96
N VAL A 449 7.79 -20.75 -7.51
CA VAL A 449 7.92 -19.32 -7.17
C VAL A 449 6.57 -18.64 -7.30
N LEU A 450 6.42 -17.47 -6.68
CA LEU A 450 5.23 -16.65 -6.89
C LEU A 450 5.19 -16.08 -8.31
N LEU A 451 4.01 -16.00 -8.89
CA LEU A 451 3.84 -15.57 -10.28
C LEU A 451 4.50 -14.23 -10.58
N ASP A 452 4.38 -13.24 -9.68
CA ASP A 452 4.92 -11.90 -9.88
C ASP A 452 6.44 -11.83 -9.94
N ASP A 453 7.16 -12.76 -9.29
CA ASP A 453 8.62 -12.83 -9.34
C ASP A 453 9.13 -13.09 -10.77
N LEU A 454 8.29 -13.72 -11.60
CA LEU A 454 8.59 -13.99 -13.00
C LEU A 454 8.05 -12.91 -13.94
N LEU A 455 6.88 -12.32 -13.65
CA LEU A 455 6.27 -11.29 -14.49
C LEU A 455 7.03 -9.96 -14.43
N GLY A 456 7.74 -9.69 -13.34
CA GLY A 456 8.52 -8.45 -13.17
C GLY A 456 7.66 -7.18 -13.10
N ASP A 457 8.28 -6.04 -13.43
CA ASP A 457 7.73 -4.70 -13.19
C ASP A 457 7.05 -4.04 -14.41
N GLY A 458 7.05 -4.73 -15.59
CA GLY A 458 6.43 -4.27 -16.83
C GLY A 458 5.00 -4.78 -17.02
N PHE A 459 4.46 -4.57 -18.21
CA PHE A 459 3.27 -5.27 -18.65
C PHE A 459 3.54 -6.76 -18.77
N ALA A 460 2.48 -7.58 -18.71
CA ALA A 460 2.58 -9.00 -18.98
C ALA A 460 1.40 -9.49 -19.83
N LEU A 461 1.67 -10.41 -20.76
CA LEU A 461 0.67 -11.16 -21.50
C LEU A 461 0.71 -12.61 -21.05
N ILE A 462 -0.39 -13.08 -20.46
CA ILE A 462 -0.51 -14.44 -19.94
C ILE A 462 -1.55 -15.18 -20.78
N GLY A 463 -1.11 -16.12 -21.59
CA GLY A 463 -1.98 -16.98 -22.39
C GLY A 463 -2.30 -18.27 -21.63
N LEU A 464 -3.57 -18.66 -21.56
CA LEU A 464 -3.98 -19.94 -21.01
C LEU A 464 -3.87 -21.02 -22.08
N GLU A 465 -2.86 -21.88 -21.95
CA GLU A 465 -2.50 -22.94 -22.90
C GLU A 465 -2.22 -22.43 -24.35
N VAL A 466 -1.87 -21.17 -24.49
CA VAL A 466 -1.56 -20.51 -25.76
C VAL A 466 -0.37 -19.58 -25.63
N ASP A 467 0.54 -19.60 -26.60
CA ASP A 467 1.62 -18.60 -26.67
C ASP A 467 1.06 -17.27 -27.23
N PRO A 468 1.00 -16.21 -26.42
CA PRO A 468 0.42 -14.94 -26.87
C PRO A 468 1.22 -14.30 -28.03
N ARG A 469 2.50 -14.61 -28.18
CA ARG A 469 3.40 -13.98 -29.18
C ARG A 469 3.02 -14.32 -30.60
N VAL A 470 2.48 -15.53 -30.84
CA VAL A 470 2.13 -15.99 -32.19
C VAL A 470 0.92 -15.30 -32.78
N HIS A 471 0.15 -14.61 -31.93
CA HIS A 471 -1.05 -13.87 -32.31
C HIS A 471 -0.82 -12.35 -32.45
N LEU A 472 0.42 -11.87 -32.19
CA LEU A 472 0.75 -10.45 -32.26
C LEU A 472 1.17 -10.02 -33.68
N SER A 473 0.61 -8.90 -34.11
CA SER A 473 1.14 -8.20 -35.28
C SER A 473 2.51 -7.58 -34.97
N GLN A 474 3.29 -7.26 -36.00
CA GLN A 474 4.57 -6.57 -35.82
C GLN A 474 4.43 -5.23 -35.09
N ALA A 475 3.36 -4.48 -35.37
CA ALA A 475 3.09 -3.19 -34.70
C ALA A 475 2.77 -3.38 -33.21
N SER A 476 1.95 -4.38 -32.85
CA SER A 476 1.65 -4.73 -31.47
C SER A 476 2.91 -5.19 -30.73
N ARG A 477 3.74 -6.01 -31.36
CA ARG A 477 4.99 -6.48 -30.79
C ARG A 477 5.93 -5.33 -30.45
N LYS A 478 6.12 -4.39 -31.39
CA LYS A 478 6.97 -3.21 -31.17
C LYS A 478 6.53 -2.38 -29.96
N LEU A 479 5.22 -2.14 -29.78
CA LEU A 479 4.70 -1.44 -28.59
C LEU A 479 5.05 -2.20 -27.31
N LEU A 480 4.80 -3.50 -27.28
CA LEU A 480 5.01 -4.35 -26.10
C LEU A 480 6.49 -4.46 -25.71
N ASP A 481 7.41 -4.46 -26.71
CA ASP A 481 8.86 -4.43 -26.49
C ASP A 481 9.28 -3.12 -25.81
N ILE A 482 8.76 -1.97 -26.27
CA ILE A 482 9.00 -0.65 -25.65
C ILE A 482 8.49 -0.63 -24.19
N GLN A 483 7.37 -1.29 -23.93
CA GLN A 483 6.79 -1.42 -22.58
C GLN A 483 7.48 -2.49 -21.72
N ASN A 484 8.57 -3.08 -22.17
CA ASN A 484 9.31 -4.16 -21.50
C ASN A 484 8.37 -5.29 -21.02
N THR A 485 7.49 -5.75 -21.93
CA THR A 485 6.43 -6.70 -21.62
C THR A 485 6.97 -8.13 -21.48
N ARG A 486 6.50 -8.84 -20.47
CA ARG A 486 6.74 -10.27 -20.28
C ARG A 486 5.64 -11.09 -20.95
N PHE A 487 6.03 -12.21 -21.53
CA PHE A 487 5.12 -13.17 -22.16
C PHE A 487 5.14 -14.49 -21.39
N ALA A 488 3.96 -15.01 -21.08
CA ALA A 488 3.82 -16.28 -20.39
C ALA A 488 2.74 -17.15 -21.04
N THR A 489 3.03 -18.46 -21.16
CA THR A 489 2.02 -19.49 -21.40
C THR A 489 1.80 -20.22 -20.08
N LEU A 490 0.57 -20.24 -19.61
CA LEU A 490 0.15 -20.87 -18.38
C LEU A 490 -0.59 -22.16 -18.67
N PHE A 491 -0.18 -23.23 -18.03
CA PHE A 491 -0.81 -24.55 -18.12
C PHE A 491 -1.44 -24.93 -16.77
N PRO A 492 -2.53 -25.72 -16.77
CA PRO A 492 -2.92 -26.45 -15.57
C PRO A 492 -1.77 -27.33 -15.08
N PHE A 493 -1.70 -27.57 -13.77
CA PHE A 493 -0.65 -28.39 -13.19
C PHE A 493 -0.60 -29.79 -13.81
N GLY A 494 0.57 -30.19 -14.31
CA GLY A 494 0.80 -31.47 -14.99
C GLY A 494 0.28 -31.56 -16.44
N ALA A 495 -0.30 -30.47 -16.97
CA ALA A 495 -0.83 -30.46 -18.35
C ALA A 495 0.14 -29.85 -19.40
N ARG A 496 1.32 -29.43 -18.98
CA ARG A 496 2.31 -28.94 -19.95
C ARG A 496 2.76 -30.05 -20.90
N PRO A 497 2.77 -29.82 -22.22
CA PRO A 497 3.19 -30.81 -23.20
C PRO A 497 4.62 -31.30 -22.92
N GLN A 498 4.81 -32.64 -22.90
CA GLN A 498 6.14 -33.26 -22.80
C GLN A 498 6.79 -33.25 -24.19
N GLY A 499 8.04 -32.80 -24.26
CA GLY A 499 8.79 -32.81 -25.53
C GLY A 499 8.69 -31.54 -26.38
N ALA A 500 8.10 -30.46 -25.85
CA ALA A 500 8.28 -29.15 -26.45
C ALA A 500 9.77 -28.78 -26.35
N ASP A 501 10.39 -28.65 -27.52
CA ASP A 501 11.81 -28.41 -27.75
C ASP A 501 12.52 -27.68 -26.63
N THR A 502 13.55 -28.31 -26.07
CA THR A 502 14.50 -27.68 -25.14
C THR A 502 15.13 -26.40 -25.72
N ASP A 503 15.10 -26.25 -27.04
CA ASP A 503 15.56 -25.05 -27.75
C ASP A 503 14.58 -23.88 -27.73
N ARG A 504 13.25 -24.11 -27.64
CA ARG A 504 12.27 -23.01 -27.52
C ARG A 504 12.19 -22.41 -26.10
N SER A 505 12.51 -23.19 -25.09
CA SER A 505 12.47 -22.76 -23.69
C SER A 505 13.65 -21.87 -23.29
N ASN A 506 14.69 -21.79 -24.11
CA ASN A 506 15.90 -21.00 -23.89
C ASN A 506 15.85 -19.58 -24.51
N THR A 507 14.80 -19.24 -25.26
CA THR A 507 14.60 -17.85 -25.62
C THR A 507 14.13 -17.13 -24.36
N SER A 508 14.92 -16.19 -23.88
CA SER A 508 14.66 -15.32 -22.71
C SER A 508 13.32 -14.55 -22.76
N GLU A 509 12.48 -14.83 -23.73
CA GLU A 509 11.28 -14.07 -24.08
C GLU A 509 9.95 -14.72 -23.65
N LEU A 510 9.86 -16.05 -23.49
CA LEU A 510 8.62 -16.73 -23.10
C LEU A 510 8.80 -17.52 -21.81
N LEU A 511 7.89 -17.30 -20.87
CA LEU A 511 7.78 -18.09 -19.65
C LEU A 511 6.74 -19.21 -19.86
N GLU A 512 7.13 -20.46 -19.71
CA GLU A 512 6.21 -21.60 -19.63
C GLU A 512 6.01 -21.99 -18.18
N LEU A 513 4.78 -21.86 -17.70
CA LEU A 513 4.42 -21.94 -16.27
C LEU A 513 3.28 -22.94 -16.06
N GLU A 514 3.33 -23.68 -14.97
CA GLU A 514 2.20 -24.49 -14.50
C GLU A 514 1.60 -23.86 -13.24
N ASP A 515 0.27 -23.73 -13.22
CA ASP A 515 -0.50 -23.21 -12.10
C ASP A 515 -0.65 -24.29 -11.03
N VAL A 516 0.18 -24.23 -9.98
CA VAL A 516 0.29 -25.31 -8.99
C VAL A 516 -1.03 -25.57 -8.26
N GLN A 517 -1.76 -24.52 -7.95
CA GLN A 517 -3.02 -24.57 -7.17
C GLN A 517 -4.26 -24.46 -8.06
N GLY A 518 -4.11 -24.16 -9.33
CA GLY A 518 -5.21 -23.97 -10.28
C GLY A 518 -5.96 -22.64 -10.11
N GLU A 519 -5.40 -21.69 -9.38
CA GLU A 519 -6.07 -20.41 -9.07
C GLU A 519 -6.20 -19.50 -10.30
N MET A 520 -5.15 -19.38 -11.11
CA MET A 520 -5.20 -18.62 -12.35
C MET A 520 -6.11 -19.28 -13.39
N VAL A 521 -6.04 -20.60 -13.53
CA VAL A 521 -6.94 -21.36 -14.41
C VAL A 521 -8.40 -21.14 -14.00
N ALA A 522 -8.68 -21.21 -12.69
CA ALA A 522 -10.02 -20.93 -12.15
C ALA A 522 -10.43 -19.46 -12.36
N TRP A 523 -9.48 -18.51 -12.31
CA TRP A 523 -9.75 -17.10 -12.57
C TRP A 523 -10.15 -16.85 -14.04
N PHE A 524 -9.44 -17.44 -15.01
CA PHE A 524 -9.84 -17.41 -16.41
C PHE A 524 -11.26 -17.96 -16.59
N LYS A 525 -11.55 -19.15 -16.05
CA LYS A 525 -12.88 -19.79 -16.13
C LYS A 525 -13.99 -18.95 -15.50
N ARG A 526 -13.75 -18.37 -14.30
CA ARG A 526 -14.73 -17.48 -13.63
C ARG A 526 -14.99 -16.20 -14.43
N SER A 527 -14.02 -15.75 -15.21
CA SER A 527 -14.12 -14.60 -16.10
C SER A 527 -14.83 -14.90 -17.43
N GLY A 528 -15.20 -16.18 -17.67
CA GLY A 528 -15.92 -16.61 -18.89
C GLY A 528 -15.00 -17.03 -20.03
N PHE A 529 -13.73 -17.32 -19.76
CA PHE A 529 -12.73 -17.73 -20.76
C PHE A 529 -12.23 -19.16 -20.51
N SER A 530 -11.76 -19.76 -21.58
CA SER A 530 -11.19 -21.12 -21.60
C SER A 530 -9.76 -21.10 -22.18
N SER A 531 -9.22 -22.29 -22.49
CA SER A 531 -7.96 -22.44 -23.23
C SER A 531 -7.99 -21.62 -24.54
N GLY A 532 -6.87 -20.94 -24.84
CA GLY A 532 -6.76 -20.02 -25.96
C GLY A 532 -6.97 -18.55 -25.66
N ALA A 533 -7.38 -18.19 -24.43
CA ALA A 533 -7.52 -16.80 -24.01
C ALA A 533 -6.21 -16.19 -23.50
N VAL A 534 -6.08 -14.87 -23.62
CA VAL A 534 -4.93 -14.09 -23.19
C VAL A 534 -5.37 -12.96 -22.25
N ALA A 535 -4.73 -12.87 -21.09
CA ALA A 535 -4.84 -11.74 -20.18
C ALA A 535 -3.71 -10.74 -20.43
N VAL A 536 -4.06 -9.48 -20.64
CA VAL A 536 -3.14 -8.34 -20.67
C VAL A 536 -3.11 -7.71 -19.29
N VAL A 537 -1.97 -7.80 -18.63
CA VAL A 537 -1.79 -7.42 -17.23
C VAL A 537 -0.91 -6.17 -17.15
N ARG A 538 -1.34 -5.19 -16.38
CA ARG A 538 -0.62 -3.92 -16.14
C ARG A 538 0.58 -4.14 -15.19
N PRO A 539 1.53 -3.18 -15.14
CA PRO A 539 2.67 -3.23 -14.21
C PRO A 539 2.25 -3.36 -12.74
N ASP A 540 1.13 -2.75 -12.34
CA ASP A 540 0.55 -2.83 -10.99
C ASP A 540 -0.36 -4.05 -10.77
N LYS A 541 -0.27 -5.06 -11.66
CA LYS A 541 -0.97 -6.35 -11.59
C LYS A 541 -2.49 -6.28 -11.71
N PHE A 542 -3.02 -5.16 -12.19
CA PHE A 542 -4.42 -5.08 -12.58
C PHE A 542 -4.61 -5.54 -14.05
N THR A 543 -5.75 -6.12 -14.32
CA THR A 543 -6.11 -6.58 -15.65
C THR A 543 -6.46 -5.39 -16.55
N PHE A 544 -5.73 -5.20 -17.64
CA PHE A 544 -6.09 -4.28 -18.71
C PHE A 544 -7.21 -4.85 -19.58
N ALA A 545 -7.03 -6.10 -20.02
CA ALA A 545 -7.99 -6.83 -20.85
C ALA A 545 -7.84 -8.34 -20.65
N MET A 546 -8.92 -9.07 -20.87
CA MET A 546 -8.90 -10.52 -21.12
C MET A 546 -9.69 -10.80 -22.38
N VAL A 547 -9.04 -11.44 -23.36
CA VAL A 547 -9.59 -11.63 -24.70
C VAL A 547 -9.21 -13.00 -25.24
N GLU A 548 -9.97 -13.51 -26.21
CA GLU A 548 -9.50 -14.63 -27.03
C GLU A 548 -8.25 -14.20 -27.81
N ALA A 549 -7.33 -15.13 -28.06
CA ALA A 549 -6.05 -14.83 -28.71
C ALA A 549 -6.22 -14.15 -30.08
N ALA A 550 -7.30 -14.44 -30.80
CA ALA A 550 -7.64 -13.80 -32.08
C ALA A 550 -7.92 -12.28 -31.94
N ASP A 551 -8.44 -11.84 -30.79
CA ASP A 551 -8.77 -10.44 -30.49
C ASP A 551 -7.60 -9.67 -29.84
N LEU A 552 -6.45 -10.31 -29.62
CA LEU A 552 -5.33 -9.73 -28.86
C LEU A 552 -4.84 -8.40 -29.45
N ASN A 553 -4.68 -8.31 -30.76
CA ASN A 553 -4.22 -7.07 -31.42
C ASN A 553 -5.18 -5.90 -31.21
N ARG A 554 -6.49 -6.15 -31.10
CA ARG A 554 -7.47 -5.13 -30.76
C ARG A 554 -7.22 -4.60 -29.34
N ALA A 555 -6.98 -5.47 -28.37
CA ALA A 555 -6.67 -5.06 -27.01
C ALA A 555 -5.36 -4.25 -26.92
N ILE A 556 -4.33 -4.64 -27.69
CA ILE A 556 -3.06 -3.91 -27.72
C ILE A 556 -3.19 -2.55 -28.42
N ASN A 557 -4.01 -2.44 -29.47
CA ASN A 557 -4.31 -1.14 -30.09
C ASN A 557 -5.04 -0.19 -29.12
N GLU A 558 -5.96 -0.73 -28.31
CA GLU A 558 -6.61 0.05 -27.25
C GLU A 558 -5.62 0.49 -26.18
N LEU A 559 -4.69 -0.40 -25.76
CA LEU A 559 -3.61 -0.04 -24.83
C LEU A 559 -2.75 1.09 -25.41
N LYS A 560 -2.35 1.00 -26.68
CA LYS A 560 -1.60 2.05 -27.37
C LYS A 560 -2.33 3.40 -27.33
N PHE A 561 -3.63 3.39 -27.63
CA PHE A 561 -4.46 4.58 -27.61
C PHE A 561 -4.54 5.20 -26.21
N GLN A 562 -4.82 4.39 -25.18
CA GLN A 562 -4.94 4.87 -23.81
C GLN A 562 -3.62 5.33 -23.22
N LEU A 563 -2.48 4.73 -23.57
CA LEU A 563 -1.15 5.20 -23.22
C LEU A 563 -0.74 6.47 -23.99
N GLN A 564 -1.46 6.83 -25.05
CA GLN A 564 -1.13 7.95 -25.94
C GLN A 564 0.30 7.85 -26.51
N TRP A 565 0.76 6.61 -26.76
CA TRP A 565 2.07 6.38 -27.32
C TRP A 565 2.09 6.74 -28.81
N SER A 566 3.04 7.61 -29.21
CA SER A 566 3.29 7.99 -30.61
C SER A 566 4.68 7.52 -31.01
N PRO A 567 4.83 6.73 -32.10
CA PRO A 567 6.15 6.39 -32.63
C PRO A 567 6.81 7.66 -33.19
N GLY A 568 7.87 8.11 -32.58
CA GLY A 568 8.58 9.33 -32.98
C GLY A 568 8.80 10.38 -31.90
N ALA A 569 8.20 10.23 -30.73
CA ALA A 569 8.73 10.92 -29.55
C ALA A 569 10.12 10.33 -29.27
N GLU A 570 11.18 11.04 -29.66
CA GLU A 570 12.55 10.64 -29.36
C GLU A 570 12.66 10.37 -27.88
N VAL A 571 12.95 9.12 -27.53
CA VAL A 571 13.47 8.76 -26.21
C VAL A 571 14.84 9.45 -26.16
N VAL A 572 14.89 10.62 -25.57
CA VAL A 572 16.16 11.19 -25.15
C VAL A 572 16.63 10.27 -24.02
N ALA A 573 17.36 9.24 -24.39
CA ALA A 573 18.14 8.44 -23.47
C ALA A 573 19.26 9.36 -22.95
N ASP A 574 18.92 10.16 -21.94
CA ASP A 574 19.95 10.73 -21.10
C ASP A 574 20.68 9.55 -20.43
N GLU A 575 21.98 9.47 -20.64
CA GLU A 575 22.85 8.50 -19.96
C GLU A 575 22.52 8.51 -18.45
N PRO A 576 22.53 7.37 -17.76
CA PRO A 576 22.24 7.32 -16.33
C PRO A 576 23.22 8.23 -15.60
N ARG A 577 22.74 9.38 -15.17
CA ARG A 577 23.52 10.33 -14.35
C ARG A 577 23.72 9.69 -12.98
N LEU A 578 24.84 8.96 -12.85
CA LEU A 578 25.35 8.50 -11.58
C LEU A 578 25.46 9.70 -10.63
N LEU A 579 24.65 9.68 -9.57
CA LEU A 579 24.82 10.60 -8.44
C LEU A 579 26.21 10.36 -7.86
N ARG A 580 27.18 11.22 -8.19
CA ARG A 580 28.50 11.19 -7.56
C ARG A 580 28.31 11.44 -6.06
N LYS A 581 28.88 10.54 -5.26
CA LYS A 581 28.95 10.69 -3.80
C LYS A 581 29.45 12.07 -3.44
N ILE A 582 28.64 12.82 -2.71
CA ILE A 582 29.10 14.00 -1.98
C ILE A 582 29.41 13.51 -0.57
N ALA A 583 30.68 13.59 -0.22
CA ALA A 583 31.19 13.31 1.12
C ALA A 583 30.69 14.35 2.13
#